data_2b1c6d1bd48ebd26c980a159721d9031
#
_entry.id   2b1c6d1bd48ebd26c980a159721d9031
#
_cell.length_a   1.000
_cell.length_b   1.000
_cell.length_c   1.000
_cell.angle_alpha   90.00
_cell.angle_beta   90.00
_cell.angle_gamma   90.00
#
_symmetry.space_group_name_H-M   'P 1'
#
loop_
_entity.id
_entity.type
_entity.pdbx_description
1 polymer ?
#
loop_
_entity_poly.entity_id
_entity_poly.type
_entity_poly.pdbx_seq_one_letter_code
_entity_poly.pdbx_strand_id
1 'polypeptide(L)'
;MSAIEDKVERLESILGQFIVHTDVILRRLENAHKEMNRQWAALAKKMGTLDEDLIAPATRSVLSKYFKCEPSYRGIRILKRVNGEDYEVDVLVVCEDKVFMIEVRSTPKVEYVDEIIEKAAHFKRFFPEYADKELILIYGSIVFPENVINYASKKGLYLMAYREWEYMDIINFDEVMRSGL
;
A
#
# COMPACT_ATOMS: atom_id res chain seq x y z
N MET A 1 49.57 -20.71 -47.33
CA MET A 1 48.97 -20.68 -46.00
C MET A 1 48.52 -22.09 -45.68
N SER A 2 48.68 -22.53 -44.43
CA SER A 2 48.20 -23.86 -44.05
C SER A 2 46.73 -23.90 -43.83
N ALA A 3 46.06 -25.02 -44.09
CA ALA A 3 44.60 -25.20 -43.84
C ALA A 3 44.22 -24.97 -42.38
N ILE A 4 45.16 -24.89 -41.47
CA ILE A 4 45.01 -24.56 -40.07
C ILE A 4 44.90 -23.05 -39.87
N GLU A 5 45.74 -22.25 -40.56
CA GLU A 5 45.71 -20.78 -40.52
C GLU A 5 44.37 -20.23 -41.02
N ASP A 6 43.86 -20.74 -42.13
CA ASP A 6 42.54 -20.36 -42.68
C ASP A 6 41.39 -20.69 -41.68
N LYS A 7 41.48 -21.80 -40.95
CA LYS A 7 40.50 -22.15 -39.93
C LYS A 7 40.58 -21.24 -38.71
N VAL A 8 41.76 -20.83 -38.28
CA VAL A 8 41.97 -19.94 -37.15
C VAL A 8 41.39 -18.55 -37.47
N GLU A 9 41.75 -17.97 -38.63
CA GLU A 9 41.20 -16.67 -39.06
C GLU A 9 39.69 -16.67 -39.14
N ARG A 10 39.07 -17.77 -39.62
CA ARG A 10 37.63 -17.91 -39.68
C ARG A 10 37.01 -17.99 -38.30
N LEU A 11 37.61 -18.69 -37.35
CA LEU A 11 37.17 -18.77 -35.97
C LEU A 11 37.26 -17.41 -35.26
N GLU A 12 38.35 -16.68 -35.45
CA GLU A 12 38.54 -15.33 -34.90
C GLU A 12 37.48 -14.37 -35.45
N SER A 13 37.18 -14.43 -36.74
CA SER A 13 36.11 -13.62 -37.34
C SER A 13 34.73 -13.93 -36.74
N ILE A 14 34.38 -15.23 -36.59
CA ILE A 14 33.12 -15.65 -36.02
C ILE A 14 33.03 -15.22 -34.54
N LEU A 15 34.11 -15.40 -33.78
CA LEU A 15 34.16 -15.00 -32.37
C LEU A 15 34.02 -13.49 -32.21
N GLY A 16 34.66 -12.70 -33.06
CA GLY A 16 34.53 -11.25 -33.08
C GLY A 16 33.08 -10.80 -33.34
N GLN A 17 32.43 -11.41 -34.35
CA GLN A 17 31.02 -11.15 -34.65
C GLN A 17 30.11 -11.55 -33.48
N PHE A 18 30.37 -12.70 -32.85
CA PHE A 18 29.59 -13.16 -31.69
C PHE A 18 29.69 -12.21 -30.50
N ILE A 19 30.93 -11.72 -30.20
CA ILE A 19 31.16 -10.76 -29.11
C ILE A 19 30.36 -9.46 -29.35
N VAL A 20 30.49 -8.89 -30.56
CA VAL A 20 29.79 -7.66 -30.92
C VAL A 20 28.26 -7.85 -30.87
N HIS A 21 27.77 -8.97 -31.37
CA HIS A 21 26.32 -9.25 -31.35
C HIS A 21 25.78 -9.44 -29.93
N THR A 22 26.55 -10.14 -29.09
CA THR A 22 26.18 -10.34 -27.67
C THR A 22 26.19 -9.02 -26.91
N ASP A 23 27.15 -8.14 -27.10
CA ASP A 23 27.19 -6.81 -26.48
C ASP A 23 25.95 -5.96 -26.86
N VAL A 24 25.57 -5.98 -28.13
CA VAL A 24 24.34 -5.29 -28.58
C VAL A 24 23.08 -5.85 -27.92
N ILE A 25 22.97 -7.18 -27.78
CA ILE A 25 21.83 -7.82 -27.09
C ILE A 25 21.80 -7.43 -25.62
N LEU A 26 22.96 -7.50 -24.94
CA LEU A 26 23.05 -7.14 -23.52
C LEU A 26 22.62 -5.69 -23.28
N ARG A 27 23.09 -4.75 -24.07
CA ARG A 27 22.68 -3.34 -23.98
C ARG A 27 21.18 -3.14 -24.21
N ARG A 28 20.59 -3.89 -25.15
CA ARG A 28 19.12 -3.85 -25.39
C ARG A 28 18.36 -4.40 -24.19
N LEU A 29 18.82 -5.49 -23.58
CA LEU A 29 18.22 -6.07 -22.38
C LEU A 29 18.31 -5.13 -21.17
N GLU A 30 19.47 -4.49 -20.96
CA GLU A 30 19.64 -3.50 -19.90
C GLU A 30 18.67 -2.31 -20.07
N ASN A 31 18.53 -1.79 -21.28
CA ASN A 31 17.62 -0.69 -21.57
C ASN A 31 16.15 -1.10 -21.40
N ALA A 32 15.78 -2.28 -21.85
CA ALA A 32 14.43 -2.82 -21.65
C ALA A 32 14.13 -3.04 -20.16
N HIS A 33 15.10 -3.51 -19.39
CA HIS A 33 14.97 -3.68 -17.93
C HIS A 33 14.79 -2.34 -17.21
N LYS A 34 15.56 -1.31 -17.58
CA LYS A 34 15.41 0.06 -17.03
C LYS A 34 14.04 0.64 -17.34
N GLU A 35 13.55 0.46 -18.56
CA GLU A 35 12.23 0.95 -18.96
C GLU A 35 11.10 0.20 -18.22
N MET A 36 11.20 -1.10 -18.10
CA MET A 36 10.26 -1.91 -17.31
C MET A 36 10.22 -1.43 -15.84
N ASN A 37 11.36 -1.18 -15.21
CA ASN A 37 11.43 -0.68 -13.85
C ASN A 37 10.80 0.71 -13.71
N ARG A 38 10.93 1.60 -14.72
CA ARG A 38 10.23 2.90 -14.74
C ARG A 38 8.72 2.73 -14.83
N GLN A 39 8.25 1.82 -15.67
CA GLN A 39 6.82 1.54 -15.82
C GLN A 39 6.24 0.93 -14.53
N TRP A 40 6.96 0.01 -13.89
CA TRP A 40 6.60 -0.53 -12.58
C TRP A 40 6.52 0.54 -11.49
N ALA A 41 7.49 1.44 -11.42
CA ALA A 41 7.47 2.54 -10.46
C ALA A 41 6.28 3.50 -10.70
N ALA A 42 6.00 3.83 -11.96
CA ALA A 42 4.85 4.65 -12.33
C ALA A 42 3.50 3.97 -12.02
N LEU A 43 3.41 2.65 -12.26
CA LEU A 43 2.24 1.85 -11.92
C LEU A 43 2.04 1.75 -10.41
N ALA A 44 3.10 1.47 -9.66
CA ALA A 44 3.04 1.42 -8.19
C ALA A 44 2.58 2.76 -7.58
N LYS A 45 3.05 3.89 -8.13
CA LYS A 45 2.58 5.21 -7.72
C LYS A 45 1.11 5.45 -8.04
N LYS A 46 0.63 5.00 -9.21
CA LYS A 46 -0.79 5.07 -9.57
C LYS A 46 -1.65 4.14 -8.70
N MET A 47 -1.15 2.97 -8.35
CA MET A 47 -1.86 2.04 -7.45
C MET A 47 -2.02 2.62 -6.04
N GLY A 48 -1.02 3.33 -5.51
CA GLY A 48 -1.13 4.01 -4.21
C GLY A 48 -2.26 5.04 -4.16
N THR A 49 -2.49 5.79 -5.25
CA THR A 49 -3.64 6.70 -5.37
C THR A 49 -4.95 5.95 -5.62
N LEU A 50 -4.89 4.84 -6.37
CA LEU A 50 -6.07 4.01 -6.63
C LEU A 50 -6.60 3.35 -5.35
N ASP A 51 -5.74 2.91 -4.45
CA ASP A 51 -6.15 2.32 -3.17
C ASP A 51 -6.99 3.31 -2.35
N GLU A 52 -6.58 4.57 -2.24
CA GLU A 52 -7.35 5.62 -1.57
C GLU A 52 -8.67 5.90 -2.30
N ASP A 53 -8.64 5.97 -3.63
CA ASP A 53 -9.81 6.23 -4.48
C ASP A 53 -10.82 5.06 -4.45
N LEU A 54 -10.38 3.85 -4.14
CA LEU A 54 -11.24 2.68 -3.94
C LEU A 54 -11.78 2.59 -2.51
N ILE A 55 -10.95 2.86 -1.51
CA ILE A 55 -11.27 2.71 -0.09
C ILE A 55 -12.22 3.82 0.38
N ALA A 56 -11.94 5.07 0.02
CA ALA A 56 -12.73 6.20 0.49
C ALA A 56 -14.24 6.11 0.12
N PRO A 57 -14.65 5.74 -1.12
CA PRO A 57 -16.07 5.57 -1.44
C PRO A 57 -16.75 4.45 -0.66
N ALA A 58 -16.02 3.38 -0.35
CA ALA A 58 -16.55 2.21 0.36
C ALA A 58 -16.76 2.45 1.86
N THR A 59 -16.12 3.47 2.45
CA THR A 59 -16.14 3.69 3.90
C THR A 59 -17.54 3.79 4.47
N ARG A 60 -18.48 4.50 3.81
CA ARG A 60 -19.83 4.67 4.34
C ARG A 60 -20.54 3.33 4.53
N SER A 61 -20.55 2.49 3.50
CA SER A 61 -21.26 1.19 3.55
C SER A 61 -20.63 0.25 4.56
N VAL A 62 -19.29 0.19 4.59
CA VAL A 62 -18.52 -0.66 5.49
C VAL A 62 -18.70 -0.21 6.95
N LEU A 63 -18.55 1.09 7.23
CA LEU A 63 -18.69 1.60 8.59
C LEU A 63 -20.14 1.52 9.13
N SER A 64 -21.13 1.70 8.26
CA SER A 64 -22.53 1.48 8.64
C SER A 64 -22.80 0.00 8.97
N LYS A 65 -22.24 -0.93 8.17
CA LYS A 65 -22.39 -2.38 8.37
C LYS A 65 -21.83 -2.85 9.71
N TYR A 66 -20.57 -2.51 10.00
CA TYR A 66 -19.84 -3.06 11.14
C TYR A 66 -19.93 -2.24 12.41
N PHE A 67 -19.94 -0.91 12.30
CA PHE A 67 -19.85 0.00 13.45
C PHE A 67 -21.14 0.80 13.71
N LYS A 68 -22.19 0.57 12.90
CA LYS A 68 -23.46 1.31 12.96
C LYS A 68 -23.28 2.82 12.85
N CYS A 69 -22.27 3.23 12.10
CA CYS A 69 -21.88 4.62 11.93
C CYS A 69 -22.48 5.22 10.66
N GLU A 70 -23.21 6.31 10.81
CA GLU A 70 -23.57 7.20 9.70
C GLU A 70 -22.60 8.38 9.70
N PRO A 71 -21.76 8.53 8.67
CA PRO A 71 -20.75 9.57 8.62
C PRO A 71 -21.35 10.98 8.56
N SER A 72 -21.02 11.83 9.52
CA SER A 72 -21.31 13.27 9.50
C SER A 72 -20.24 14.06 8.73
N TYR A 73 -19.00 13.52 8.67
CA TYR A 73 -17.89 14.09 7.91
C TYR A 73 -17.02 12.98 7.32
N ARG A 74 -16.50 13.23 6.13
CA ARG A 74 -15.48 12.41 5.48
C ARG A 74 -14.48 13.31 4.76
N GLY A 75 -13.20 13.12 5.04
CA GLY A 75 -12.11 13.79 4.37
C GLY A 75 -11.10 12.81 3.83
N ILE A 76 -10.45 13.16 2.72
CA ILE A 76 -9.38 12.37 2.08
C ILE A 76 -8.13 13.24 2.07
N ARG A 77 -6.95 12.65 2.38
CA ARG A 77 -5.65 13.32 2.47
C ARG A 77 -5.72 14.57 3.35
N ILE A 78 -6.20 14.37 4.57
CA ILE A 78 -6.31 15.46 5.53
C ILE A 78 -4.94 15.74 6.11
N LEU A 79 -4.44 16.94 5.86
CA LEU A 79 -3.20 17.45 6.43
C LEU A 79 -3.54 18.48 7.53
N LYS A 80 -3.07 18.24 8.74
CA LYS A 80 -3.08 19.22 9.83
C LYS A 80 -1.66 19.60 10.22
N ARG A 81 -1.45 20.89 10.45
CA ARG A 81 -0.17 21.43 10.94
C ARG A 81 -0.38 22.07 12.31
N VAL A 82 0.38 21.59 13.29
CA VAL A 82 0.35 22.11 14.67
C VAL A 82 1.79 22.34 15.12
N ASN A 83 2.13 23.54 15.53
CA ASN A 83 3.47 23.92 16.01
C ASN A 83 4.61 23.56 15.03
N GLY A 84 4.37 23.62 13.73
CA GLY A 84 5.35 23.31 12.69
C GLY A 84 5.47 21.82 12.33
N GLU A 85 4.74 20.95 13.01
CA GLU A 85 4.65 19.51 12.71
C GLU A 85 3.44 19.23 11.83
N ASP A 86 3.64 18.42 10.80
CA ASP A 86 2.60 17.95 9.90
C ASP A 86 2.07 16.58 10.32
N TYR A 87 0.75 16.42 10.26
CA TYR A 87 0.06 15.16 10.50
C TYR A 87 -0.95 14.93 9.37
N GLU A 88 -0.69 13.92 8.55
CA GLU A 88 -1.52 13.56 7.41
C GLU A 88 -2.32 12.30 7.74
N VAL A 89 -3.60 12.26 7.34
CA VAL A 89 -4.47 11.08 7.42
C VAL A 89 -5.02 10.81 6.04
N ASP A 90 -4.86 9.59 5.53
CA ASP A 90 -5.29 9.25 4.18
C ASP A 90 -6.82 9.36 4.03
N VAL A 91 -7.59 8.78 4.96
CA VAL A 91 -9.05 8.95 5.02
C VAL A 91 -9.50 9.12 6.47
N LEU A 92 -10.21 10.21 6.73
CA LEU A 92 -10.80 10.50 8.03
C LEU A 92 -12.33 10.46 7.92
N VAL A 93 -12.98 9.67 8.76
CA VAL A 93 -14.43 9.60 8.83
C VAL A 93 -14.90 9.88 10.27
N VAL A 94 -15.86 10.77 10.42
CA VAL A 94 -16.40 11.17 11.72
C VAL A 94 -17.87 10.79 11.80
N CYS A 95 -18.23 10.14 12.90
CA CYS A 95 -19.59 9.80 13.27
C CYS A 95 -19.98 10.52 14.57
N GLU A 96 -21.13 10.23 15.13
CA GLU A 96 -21.61 10.87 16.36
C GLU A 96 -20.66 10.63 17.54
N ASP A 97 -20.33 9.36 17.80
CA ASP A 97 -19.52 8.90 18.94
C ASP A 97 -18.13 8.39 18.57
N LYS A 98 -17.84 8.24 17.27
CA LYS A 98 -16.62 7.61 16.75
C LYS A 98 -15.91 8.46 15.71
N VAL A 99 -14.60 8.30 15.65
CA VAL A 99 -13.76 8.82 14.57
C VAL A 99 -12.88 7.68 14.03
N PHE A 100 -12.85 7.55 12.73
CA PHE A 100 -12.07 6.51 12.03
C PHE A 100 -10.88 7.16 11.35
N MET A 101 -9.68 6.72 11.73
CA MET A 101 -8.45 7.02 11.04
C MET A 101 -8.10 5.82 10.15
N ILE A 102 -8.12 6.04 8.84
CA ILE A 102 -7.88 5.00 7.85
C ILE A 102 -6.59 5.34 7.12
N GLU A 103 -5.60 4.49 7.25
CA GLU A 103 -4.32 4.57 6.54
C GLU A 103 -4.28 3.54 5.42
N VAL A 104 -3.80 3.95 4.25
CA VAL A 104 -3.86 3.13 3.03
C VAL A 104 -2.46 2.85 2.49
N ARG A 105 -2.20 1.59 2.15
CA ARG A 105 -0.93 1.18 1.53
C ARG A 105 -1.18 0.15 0.44
N SER A 106 -0.57 0.35 -0.72
CA SER A 106 -0.63 -0.58 -1.85
C SER A 106 0.14 -1.89 -1.62
N THR A 107 1.13 -1.87 -0.73
CA THR A 107 1.94 -3.04 -0.40
C THR A 107 1.97 -3.22 1.11
N PRO A 108 1.00 -3.97 1.70
CA PRO A 108 0.91 -4.14 3.14
C PRO A 108 2.11 -4.89 3.72
N LYS A 109 2.59 -4.40 4.88
CA LYS A 109 3.67 -5.00 5.65
C LYS A 109 3.33 -4.97 7.13
N VAL A 110 3.96 -5.86 7.91
CA VAL A 110 3.77 -5.95 9.37
C VAL A 110 4.22 -4.65 10.06
N GLU A 111 5.31 -4.05 9.59
CA GLU A 111 5.88 -2.82 10.16
C GLU A 111 4.88 -1.65 10.11
N TYR A 112 4.06 -1.58 9.06
CA TYR A 112 3.04 -0.53 8.94
C TYR A 112 1.92 -0.63 9.98
N VAL A 113 1.69 -1.80 10.55
CA VAL A 113 0.72 -1.96 11.66
C VAL A 113 1.20 -1.17 12.88
N ASP A 114 2.47 -1.29 13.25
CA ASP A 114 3.05 -0.56 14.38
C ASP A 114 3.15 0.94 14.09
N GLU A 115 3.53 1.33 12.87
CA GLU A 115 3.56 2.74 12.44
C GLU A 115 2.18 3.41 12.54
N ILE A 116 1.11 2.72 12.13
CA ILE A 116 -0.27 3.24 12.21
C ILE A 116 -0.69 3.42 13.68
N ILE A 117 -0.39 2.45 14.54
CA ILE A 117 -0.72 2.52 15.96
C ILE A 117 0.06 3.65 16.65
N GLU A 118 1.35 3.78 16.37
CA GLU A 118 2.19 4.86 16.89
C GLU A 118 1.70 6.23 16.42
N LYS A 119 1.38 6.37 15.14
CA LYS A 119 0.79 7.58 14.56
C LYS A 119 -0.52 7.94 15.26
N ALA A 120 -1.37 6.96 15.53
CA ALA A 120 -2.66 7.16 16.19
C ALA A 120 -2.54 7.69 17.62
N ALA A 121 -1.46 7.39 18.34
CA ALA A 121 -1.20 7.92 19.68
C ALA A 121 -1.14 9.47 19.68
N HIS A 122 -0.76 10.06 18.56
CA HIS A 122 -0.69 11.51 18.39
C HIS A 122 -1.97 12.13 17.84
N PHE A 123 -2.95 11.34 17.42
CA PHE A 123 -4.16 11.79 16.73
C PHE A 123 -4.88 12.92 17.49
N LYS A 124 -5.18 12.74 18.77
CA LYS A 124 -5.92 13.71 19.57
C LYS A 124 -5.21 15.06 19.76
N ARG A 125 -3.89 15.09 19.62
CA ARG A 125 -3.10 16.33 19.64
C ARG A 125 -3.36 17.18 18.39
N PHE A 126 -3.51 16.54 17.24
CA PHE A 126 -3.75 17.22 15.97
C PHE A 126 -5.24 17.47 15.70
N PHE A 127 -6.11 16.63 16.28
CA PHE A 127 -7.57 16.68 16.14
C PHE A 127 -8.25 16.78 17.52
N PRO A 128 -7.98 17.87 18.28
CA PRO A 128 -8.58 18.04 19.63
C PRO A 128 -10.11 18.12 19.58
N GLU A 129 -10.70 18.52 18.45
CA GLU A 129 -12.12 18.54 18.20
C GLU A 129 -12.80 17.17 18.25
N TYR A 130 -12.03 16.09 18.20
CA TYR A 130 -12.50 14.70 18.28
C TYR A 130 -11.97 13.96 19.52
N ALA A 131 -11.48 14.71 20.52
CA ALA A 131 -10.86 14.11 21.71
C ALA A 131 -11.83 13.29 22.58
N ASP A 132 -13.12 13.62 22.52
CA ASP A 132 -14.24 12.95 23.20
C ASP A 132 -14.75 11.71 22.46
N LYS A 133 -14.38 11.54 21.20
CA LYS A 133 -14.80 10.40 20.38
C LYS A 133 -13.88 9.19 20.53
N GLU A 134 -14.49 8.02 20.34
CA GLU A 134 -13.74 6.77 20.21
C GLU A 134 -12.94 6.76 18.90
N LEU A 135 -11.61 6.65 18.98
CA LEU A 135 -10.75 6.54 17.82
C LEU A 135 -10.63 5.07 17.38
N ILE A 136 -11.11 4.78 16.19
CA ILE A 136 -11.00 3.46 15.56
C ILE A 136 -10.01 3.53 14.41
N LEU A 137 -9.06 2.58 14.40
CA LEU A 137 -8.00 2.49 13.39
C LEU A 137 -8.35 1.46 12.35
N ILE A 138 -8.19 1.82 11.08
CA ILE A 138 -8.37 0.93 9.95
C ILE A 138 -7.14 1.03 9.04
N TYR A 139 -6.58 -0.11 8.70
CA TYR A 139 -5.56 -0.24 7.67
C TYR A 139 -6.19 -0.75 6.39
N GLY A 140 -6.13 0.05 5.33
CA GLY A 140 -6.73 -0.23 4.03
C GLY A 140 -5.71 -0.72 3.00
N SER A 141 -6.09 -1.74 2.23
CA SER A 141 -5.36 -2.20 1.05
C SER A 141 -6.27 -3.03 0.15
N ILE A 142 -5.83 -3.35 -1.07
CA ILE A 142 -6.56 -4.26 -1.95
C ILE A 142 -6.50 -5.69 -1.41
N VAL A 143 -5.31 -6.14 -0.97
CA VAL A 143 -5.08 -7.49 -0.44
C VAL A 143 -4.06 -7.46 0.68
N PHE A 144 -4.25 -8.32 1.69
CA PHE A 144 -3.31 -8.47 2.80
C PHE A 144 -2.69 -9.86 2.83
N PRO A 145 -1.36 -9.97 3.05
CA PRO A 145 -0.72 -11.24 3.40
C PRO A 145 -1.21 -11.76 4.76
N GLU A 146 -1.28 -13.06 4.92
CA GLU A 146 -1.80 -13.72 6.13
C GLU A 146 -1.06 -13.31 7.42
N ASN A 147 0.27 -13.16 7.35
CA ASN A 147 1.07 -12.68 8.48
C ASN A 147 0.68 -11.28 8.93
N VAL A 148 0.31 -10.39 8.02
CA VAL A 148 -0.18 -9.03 8.33
C VAL A 148 -1.57 -9.10 8.97
N ILE A 149 -2.47 -9.96 8.44
CA ILE A 149 -3.81 -10.15 8.99
C ILE A 149 -3.71 -10.61 10.45
N ASN A 150 -2.92 -11.66 10.70
CA ASN A 150 -2.74 -12.23 12.03
C ASN A 150 -2.13 -11.22 13.01
N TYR A 151 -1.16 -10.42 12.57
CA TYR A 151 -0.50 -9.43 13.42
C TYR A 151 -1.42 -8.25 13.75
N ALA A 152 -2.07 -7.67 12.73
CA ALA A 152 -3.00 -6.56 12.90
C ALA A 152 -4.18 -6.92 13.82
N SER A 153 -4.75 -8.13 13.65
CA SER A 153 -5.85 -8.62 14.49
C SER A 153 -5.47 -8.72 15.96
N LYS A 154 -4.26 -9.21 16.26
CA LYS A 154 -3.71 -9.25 17.64
C LYS A 154 -3.47 -7.87 18.25
N LYS A 155 -3.23 -6.87 17.41
CA LYS A 155 -3.00 -5.48 17.82
C LYS A 155 -4.29 -4.65 17.89
N GLY A 156 -5.44 -5.23 17.55
CA GLY A 156 -6.72 -4.51 17.56
C GLY A 156 -6.90 -3.56 16.38
N LEU A 157 -6.10 -3.71 15.29
CA LEU A 157 -6.19 -2.91 14.08
C LEU A 157 -7.10 -3.61 13.06
N TYR A 158 -8.18 -2.92 12.67
CA TYR A 158 -9.08 -3.41 11.63
C TYR A 158 -8.42 -3.33 10.25
N LEU A 159 -8.70 -4.32 9.41
CA LEU A 159 -8.20 -4.39 8.03
C LEU A 159 -9.35 -4.29 7.05
N MET A 160 -9.32 -3.26 6.19
CA MET A 160 -10.28 -3.08 5.09
C MET A 160 -9.62 -3.53 3.78
N ALA A 161 -10.19 -4.54 3.14
CA ALA A 161 -9.68 -5.11 1.90
C ALA A 161 -10.78 -5.39 0.89
N TYR A 162 -10.37 -5.57 -0.38
CA TYR A 162 -11.26 -6.00 -1.44
C TYR A 162 -11.75 -7.44 -1.20
N ARG A 163 -13.05 -7.63 -1.38
CA ARG A 163 -13.68 -8.95 -1.45
C ARG A 163 -14.49 -9.07 -2.72
N GLU A 164 -14.37 -10.20 -3.37
CA GLU A 164 -14.93 -10.47 -4.70
C GLU A 164 -16.44 -10.16 -4.82
N TRP A 165 -17.20 -10.31 -3.72
CA TRP A 165 -18.66 -10.15 -3.70
C TRP A 165 -19.16 -8.87 -3.03
N GLU A 166 -18.29 -8.13 -2.32
CA GLU A 166 -18.69 -6.99 -1.49
C GLU A 166 -17.91 -5.70 -1.78
N TYR A 167 -17.07 -5.68 -2.80
CA TYR A 167 -16.17 -4.60 -3.20
C TYR A 167 -15.09 -4.30 -2.15
N MET A 168 -15.43 -3.73 -1.00
CA MET A 168 -14.53 -3.53 0.15
C MET A 168 -15.23 -3.98 1.44
N ASP A 169 -14.48 -4.64 2.32
CA ASP A 169 -15.03 -5.16 3.57
C ASP A 169 -13.97 -5.18 4.68
N ILE A 170 -14.40 -5.25 5.96
CA ILE A 170 -13.50 -5.53 7.09
C ILE A 170 -13.27 -7.03 7.16
N ILE A 171 -12.04 -7.46 6.91
CA ILE A 171 -11.71 -8.89 6.76
C ILE A 171 -11.38 -9.60 8.07
N ASN A 172 -11.15 -8.86 9.15
CA ASN A 172 -10.75 -9.38 10.48
C ASN A 172 -11.61 -8.84 11.63
N PHE A 173 -12.87 -8.49 11.35
CA PHE A 173 -13.74 -7.88 12.37
C PHE A 173 -13.92 -8.76 13.61
N ASP A 174 -14.26 -10.03 13.40
CA ASP A 174 -14.53 -10.97 14.50
C ASP A 174 -13.26 -11.28 15.33
N GLU A 175 -12.10 -11.32 14.68
CA GLU A 175 -10.81 -11.56 15.35
C GLU A 175 -10.43 -10.39 16.26
N VAL A 176 -10.62 -9.15 15.78
CA VAL A 176 -10.34 -7.94 16.58
C VAL A 176 -11.33 -7.84 17.76
N MET A 177 -12.60 -8.12 17.53
CA MET A 177 -13.61 -8.09 18.59
C MET A 177 -13.34 -9.14 19.68
N ARG A 178 -12.77 -10.29 19.34
CA ARG A 178 -12.39 -11.33 20.32
C ARG A 178 -11.09 -11.00 21.08
N SER A 179 -10.17 -10.27 20.46
CA SER A 179 -8.88 -9.89 21.09
C SER A 179 -9.00 -8.66 22.00
N GLY A 180 -10.08 -7.91 21.92
CA GLY A 180 -10.37 -6.73 22.75
C GLY A 180 -11.07 -7.01 24.09
N LEU A 181 -11.04 -8.27 24.54
CA LEU A 181 -11.57 -8.73 25.85
C LEU A 181 -10.47 -8.75 26.90
#